data_81d05e2cdbd36c837378dc419ce0d556
#
_entry.id   81d05e2cdbd36c837378dc419ce0d556
#
_cell.length_a   1.000
_cell.length_b   1.000
_cell.length_c   1.000
_cell.angle_alpha   90.00
_cell.angle_beta   90.00
_cell.angle_gamma   90.00
#
_symmetry.space_group_name_H-M   'P 1'
#
loop_
_entity.id
_entity.type
_entity.pdbx_description
1 polymer ?
#
loop_
_entity_poly.entity_id
_entity_poly.type
_entity_poly.pdbx_seq_one_letter_code
_entity_poly.pdbx_strand_id
1 'polypeptide(L)'
;REKYYDEQWKNGKTVTVKIDRYSNELSLTIQSDDIKTVENKANQLKSDLIKAGLTSRIYTEYRFPELNSVKPKLIAESTKNARIAGEQFANDSEATLGKIKTASQGQISVSELYDPPNPYIQKARVVSTIVFFLD
;
A
#
# COMPACT_ATOMS: atom_id res chain seq x y z
N ARG A 1 6.26 14.47 29.15
CA ARG A 1 5.94 14.26 30.58
C ARG A 1 4.44 14.27 30.73
N GLU A 2 3.85 13.15 31.05
CA GLU A 2 2.43 13.01 31.30
C GLU A 2 2.19 12.92 32.82
N LYS A 3 1.14 13.57 33.28
CA LYS A 3 0.73 13.51 34.68
C LYS A 3 -0.48 12.61 34.81
N TYR A 4 -0.37 11.55 35.58
CA TYR A 4 -1.46 10.66 35.89
C TYR A 4 -1.89 10.84 37.35
N TYR A 5 -3.18 10.72 37.57
CA TYR A 5 -3.76 10.65 38.91
C TYR A 5 -4.28 9.22 39.09
N ASP A 6 -3.81 8.54 40.13
CA ASP A 6 -4.27 7.22 40.49
C ASP A 6 -5.01 7.29 41.84
N GLU A 7 -6.13 6.61 41.92
CA GLU A 7 -6.91 6.53 43.14
C GLU A 7 -6.48 5.28 43.92
N GLN A 8 -5.98 5.47 45.13
CA GLN A 8 -5.56 4.38 46.01
C GLN A 8 -6.42 4.34 47.27
N TRP A 9 -6.81 3.14 47.67
CA TRP A 9 -7.57 2.89 48.89
C TRP A 9 -6.59 2.77 50.07
N LYS A 10 -6.62 3.76 50.99
CA LYS A 10 -5.80 3.75 52.19
C LYS A 10 -6.65 4.05 53.40
N ASN A 11 -6.55 3.20 54.44
CA ASN A 11 -7.24 3.39 55.74
C ASN A 11 -8.75 3.66 55.59
N GLY A 12 -9.43 2.95 54.69
CA GLY A 12 -10.86 3.11 54.47
C GLY A 12 -11.29 4.37 53.70
N LYS A 13 -10.34 5.06 53.08
CA LYS A 13 -10.58 6.26 52.25
C LYS A 13 -9.84 6.18 50.92
N THR A 14 -10.47 6.74 49.91
CA THR A 14 -9.83 6.89 48.59
C THR A 14 -8.89 8.11 48.67
N VAL A 15 -7.64 7.88 48.32
CA VAL A 15 -6.61 8.92 48.24
C VAL A 15 -6.13 9.02 46.78
N THR A 16 -6.15 10.25 46.26
CA THR A 16 -5.61 10.52 44.93
C THR A 16 -4.10 10.69 45.01
N VAL A 17 -3.36 9.84 44.33
CA VAL A 17 -1.90 9.91 44.25
C VAL A 17 -1.49 10.42 42.88
N LYS A 18 -0.67 11.45 42.88
CA LYS A 18 -0.07 12.00 41.66
C LYS A 18 1.14 11.18 41.28
N ILE A 19 1.10 10.56 40.10
CA ILE A 19 2.20 9.78 39.56
C ILE A 19 2.77 10.51 38.35
N ASP A 20 4.05 10.84 38.37
CA ASP A 20 4.77 11.34 37.21
C ASP A 20 5.24 10.13 36.38
N ARG A 21 4.75 10.03 35.13
CA ARG A 21 5.23 9.05 34.16
C ARG A 21 6.08 9.75 33.11
N TYR A 22 7.14 9.08 32.74
CA TYR A 22 8.01 9.51 31.65
C TYR A 22 7.86 8.47 30.52
N SER A 23 7.62 8.93 29.33
CA SER A 23 7.68 8.11 28.12
C SER A 23 8.74 8.66 27.18
N ASN A 24 9.57 7.80 26.67
CA ASN A 24 10.49 8.10 25.58
C ASN A 24 10.12 7.24 24.39
N GLU A 25 10.03 7.85 23.24
CA GLU A 25 9.79 7.18 21.97
C GLU A 25 11.03 7.32 21.09
N LEU A 26 11.54 6.20 20.61
CA LEU A 26 12.63 6.13 19.66
C LEU A 26 12.11 5.50 18.37
N SER A 27 12.35 6.17 17.25
CA SER A 27 12.02 5.67 15.92
C SER A 27 13.28 5.24 15.21
N LEU A 28 13.27 4.02 14.66
CA LEU A 28 14.33 3.46 13.82
C LEU A 28 13.75 3.05 12.49
N THR A 29 14.33 3.57 11.40
CA THR A 29 13.95 3.19 10.04
C THR A 29 15.07 2.39 9.40
N ILE A 30 14.73 1.22 8.87
CA ILE A 30 15.64 0.37 8.08
C ILE A 30 15.09 0.30 6.66
N GLN A 31 15.95 0.61 5.69
CA GLN A 31 15.60 0.59 4.27
C GLN A 31 16.60 -0.27 3.50
N SER A 32 16.09 -1.10 2.58
CA SER A 32 16.90 -1.92 1.68
C SER A 32 16.10 -2.24 0.42
N ASP A 33 16.81 -2.45 -0.69
CA ASP A 33 16.21 -2.95 -1.94
C ASP A 33 16.01 -4.48 -1.89
N ASP A 34 16.63 -5.16 -0.94
CA ASP A 34 16.46 -6.59 -0.71
C ASP A 34 15.36 -6.86 0.33
N ILE A 35 14.24 -7.41 -0.15
CA ILE A 35 13.06 -7.72 0.67
C ILE A 35 13.41 -8.68 1.81
N LYS A 36 14.20 -9.73 1.53
CA LYS A 36 14.56 -10.72 2.55
C LYS A 36 15.40 -10.11 3.66
N THR A 37 16.29 -9.20 3.32
CA THR A 37 17.08 -8.46 4.31
C THR A 37 16.18 -7.64 5.23
N VAL A 38 15.19 -6.93 4.69
CA VAL A 38 14.25 -6.13 5.49
C VAL A 38 13.42 -7.04 6.40
N GLU A 39 12.86 -8.13 5.87
CA GLU A 39 12.04 -9.07 6.65
C GLU A 39 12.84 -9.71 7.79
N ASN A 40 14.05 -10.18 7.52
CA ASN A 40 14.92 -10.79 8.51
C ASN A 40 15.30 -9.79 9.61
N LYS A 41 15.63 -8.56 9.25
CA LYS A 41 15.96 -7.50 10.21
C LYS A 41 14.77 -7.09 11.05
N ALA A 42 13.58 -6.98 10.46
CA ALA A 42 12.36 -6.71 11.19
C ALA A 42 12.04 -7.80 12.22
N ASN A 43 12.17 -9.07 11.85
CA ASN A 43 11.94 -10.20 12.74
C ASN A 43 12.98 -10.26 13.86
N GLN A 44 14.27 -10.03 13.54
CA GLN A 44 15.34 -9.99 14.52
C GLN A 44 15.12 -8.85 15.53
N LEU A 45 14.82 -7.66 15.04
CA LEU A 45 14.55 -6.49 15.88
C LEU A 45 13.35 -6.73 16.80
N LYS A 46 12.27 -7.32 16.30
CA LYS A 46 11.11 -7.69 17.11
C LYS A 46 11.48 -8.63 18.24
N SER A 47 12.27 -9.66 17.94
CA SER A 47 12.74 -10.63 18.94
C SER A 47 13.62 -9.96 20.00
N ASP A 48 14.55 -9.11 19.59
CA ASP A 48 15.48 -8.44 20.50
C ASP A 48 14.77 -7.44 21.43
N LEU A 49 13.79 -6.70 20.90
CA LEU A 49 12.98 -5.79 21.70
C LEU A 49 12.10 -6.51 22.72
N ILE A 50 11.52 -7.64 22.35
CA ILE A 50 10.75 -8.48 23.29
C ILE A 50 11.67 -9.00 24.41
N LYS A 51 12.87 -9.47 24.09
CA LYS A 51 13.86 -9.93 25.08
C LYS A 51 14.30 -8.82 26.02
N ALA A 52 14.37 -7.59 25.50
CA ALA A 52 14.70 -6.42 26.31
C ALA A 52 13.51 -5.87 27.13
N GLY A 53 12.31 -6.48 27.03
CA GLY A 53 11.12 -6.02 27.73
C GLY A 53 10.53 -4.72 27.20
N LEU A 54 10.83 -4.36 25.95
CA LEU A 54 10.37 -3.15 25.32
C LEU A 54 9.14 -3.39 24.45
N THR A 55 8.18 -2.46 24.52
CA THR A 55 7.03 -2.46 23.62
C THR A 55 7.43 -1.81 22.32
N SER A 56 7.15 -2.46 21.19
CA SER A 56 7.47 -1.96 19.87
C SER A 56 6.29 -2.05 18.92
N ARG A 57 6.26 -1.12 17.98
CA ARG A 57 5.41 -1.18 16.78
C ARG A 57 6.33 -1.25 15.58
N ILE A 58 6.21 -2.32 14.79
CA ILE A 58 7.01 -2.53 13.60
C ILE A 58 6.07 -2.53 12.41
N TYR A 59 6.32 -1.63 11.47
CA TYR A 59 5.61 -1.53 10.20
C TYR A 59 6.59 -1.81 9.07
N THR A 60 6.18 -2.62 8.12
CA THR A 60 6.92 -2.85 6.88
C THR A 60 6.12 -2.26 5.72
N GLU A 61 6.76 -1.42 4.94
CA GLU A 61 6.19 -0.82 3.75
C GLU A 61 7.00 -1.26 2.52
N TYR A 62 6.30 -1.68 1.48
CA TYR A 62 6.91 -2.05 0.21
C TYR A 62 6.58 -0.99 -0.83
N ARG A 63 7.61 -0.49 -1.52
CA ARG A 63 7.46 0.50 -2.58
C ARG A 63 8.00 -0.05 -3.88
N PHE A 64 7.35 0.28 -4.98
CA PHE A 64 7.80 -0.07 -6.32
C PHE A 64 8.42 1.16 -7.00
N PRO A 65 9.77 1.31 -6.97
CA PRO A 65 10.42 2.52 -7.45
C PRO A 65 10.38 2.65 -8.99
N GLU A 66 10.24 1.55 -9.73
CA GLU A 66 10.30 1.51 -11.18
C GLU A 66 8.93 1.62 -11.88
N LEU A 67 7.92 2.15 -11.20
CA LEU A 67 6.58 2.30 -11.79
C LEU A 67 6.61 3.07 -13.10
N ASN A 68 7.47 4.10 -13.21
CA ASN A 68 7.60 4.89 -14.43
C ASN A 68 8.16 4.09 -15.62
N SER A 69 8.94 3.04 -15.39
CA SER A 69 9.49 2.19 -16.47
C SER A 69 8.46 1.24 -17.05
N VAL A 70 7.50 0.78 -16.24
CA VAL A 70 6.39 -0.11 -16.69
C VAL A 70 5.19 0.66 -17.23
N LYS A 71 5.09 1.93 -16.93
CA LYS A 71 3.96 2.79 -17.32
C LYS A 71 3.66 2.79 -18.84
N PRO A 72 4.64 2.99 -19.73
CA PRO A 72 4.38 2.96 -21.19
C PRO A 72 3.83 1.63 -21.66
N LYS A 73 4.33 0.51 -21.11
CA LYS A 73 3.85 -0.84 -21.45
C LYS A 73 2.41 -1.05 -21.02
N LEU A 74 2.06 -0.63 -19.80
CA LEU A 74 0.69 -0.73 -19.29
C LEU A 74 -0.30 0.09 -20.14
N ILE A 75 0.11 1.29 -20.56
CA ILE A 75 -0.72 2.15 -21.42
C ILE A 75 -0.93 1.48 -22.79
N ALA A 76 0.14 0.99 -23.41
CA ALA A 76 0.05 0.32 -24.69
C ALA A 76 -0.86 -0.89 -24.64
N GLU A 77 -0.76 -1.71 -23.62
CA GLU A 77 -1.60 -2.90 -23.41
C GLU A 77 -3.06 -2.51 -23.17
N SER A 78 -3.31 -1.48 -22.35
CA SER A 78 -4.66 -0.96 -22.11
C SER A 78 -5.32 -0.45 -23.39
N THR A 79 -4.58 0.27 -24.21
CA THR A 79 -5.08 0.76 -25.52
C THR A 79 -5.39 -0.39 -26.48
N LYS A 80 -4.52 -1.40 -26.52
CA LYS A 80 -4.75 -2.62 -27.33
C LYS A 80 -6.02 -3.34 -26.90
N ASN A 81 -6.21 -3.52 -25.59
CA ASN A 81 -7.39 -4.18 -25.04
C ASN A 81 -8.68 -3.40 -25.34
N ALA A 82 -8.62 -2.08 -25.27
CA ALA A 82 -9.75 -1.23 -25.62
C ALA A 82 -10.14 -1.36 -27.10
N ARG A 83 -9.17 -1.49 -28.01
CA ARG A 83 -9.42 -1.73 -29.43
C ARG A 83 -10.07 -3.10 -29.66
N ILE A 84 -9.53 -4.17 -29.05
CA ILE A 84 -10.09 -5.52 -29.15
C ILE A 84 -11.56 -5.54 -28.69
N ALA A 85 -11.86 -4.90 -27.57
CA ALA A 85 -13.23 -4.78 -27.09
C ALA A 85 -14.12 -3.98 -28.07
N GLY A 86 -13.60 -2.88 -28.61
CA GLY A 86 -14.30 -2.07 -29.61
C GLY A 86 -14.61 -2.84 -30.89
N GLU A 87 -13.68 -3.63 -31.39
CA GLU A 87 -13.86 -4.49 -32.56
C GLU A 87 -14.95 -5.54 -32.32
N GLN A 88 -15.00 -6.13 -31.14
CA GLN A 88 -16.05 -7.08 -30.79
C GLN A 88 -17.43 -6.41 -30.79
N PHE A 89 -17.57 -5.23 -30.17
CA PHE A 89 -18.84 -4.48 -30.20
C PHE A 89 -19.26 -4.08 -31.62
N ALA A 90 -18.30 -3.66 -32.45
CA ALA A 90 -18.59 -3.33 -33.84
C ALA A 90 -19.10 -4.56 -34.62
N ASN A 91 -18.42 -5.69 -34.49
CA ASN A 91 -18.80 -6.92 -35.14
C ASN A 91 -20.19 -7.40 -34.70
N ASP A 92 -20.49 -7.35 -33.40
CA ASP A 92 -21.79 -7.75 -32.84
C ASP A 92 -22.94 -6.84 -33.32
N SER A 93 -22.64 -5.61 -33.71
CA SER A 93 -23.61 -4.66 -34.29
C SER A 93 -23.55 -4.52 -35.81
N GLU A 94 -22.86 -5.43 -36.48
CA GLU A 94 -22.69 -5.43 -37.96
C GLU A 94 -22.07 -4.14 -38.49
N ALA A 95 -21.26 -3.47 -37.68
CA ALA A 95 -20.55 -2.22 -38.01
C ALA A 95 -19.04 -2.48 -38.10
N THR A 96 -18.33 -1.52 -38.67
CA THR A 96 -16.87 -1.53 -38.72
C THR A 96 -16.29 -0.52 -37.74
N LEU A 97 -15.30 -0.94 -36.95
CA LEU A 97 -14.61 -0.05 -36.03
C LEU A 97 -13.73 0.94 -36.81
N GLY A 98 -14.02 2.22 -36.66
CA GLY A 98 -13.29 3.28 -37.27
C GLY A 98 -12.11 3.79 -36.47
N LYS A 99 -11.72 5.04 -36.73
CA LYS A 99 -10.61 5.71 -36.03
C LYS A 99 -11.01 6.10 -34.60
N ILE A 100 -10.00 6.36 -33.79
CA ILE A 100 -10.21 6.92 -32.47
C ILE A 100 -10.75 8.34 -32.59
N LYS A 101 -11.88 8.60 -31.94
CA LYS A 101 -12.50 9.92 -31.84
C LYS A 101 -11.92 10.69 -30.64
N THR A 102 -11.90 10.06 -29.48
CA THR A 102 -11.29 10.60 -28.26
C THR A 102 -10.63 9.49 -27.47
N ALA A 103 -9.59 9.83 -26.75
CA ALA A 103 -8.92 8.93 -25.83
C ALA A 103 -8.58 9.69 -24.55
N SER A 104 -8.84 9.09 -23.42
CA SER A 104 -8.40 9.58 -22.11
C SER A 104 -7.78 8.44 -21.31
N GLN A 105 -6.77 8.77 -20.54
CA GLN A 105 -6.09 7.84 -19.68
C GLN A 105 -6.35 8.23 -18.22
N GLY A 106 -6.83 7.28 -17.44
CA GLY A 106 -6.93 7.40 -16.00
C GLY A 106 -5.57 7.33 -15.32
N GLN A 107 -5.56 7.61 -14.04
CA GLN A 107 -4.36 7.46 -13.21
C GLN A 107 -3.96 5.98 -13.11
N ILE A 108 -2.65 5.76 -13.01
CA ILE A 108 -2.14 4.45 -12.65
C ILE A 108 -2.26 4.30 -11.15
N SER A 109 -2.95 3.27 -10.71
CA SER A 109 -3.05 2.89 -9.31
C SER A 109 -2.19 1.66 -9.04
N VAL A 110 -1.52 1.68 -7.89
CA VAL A 110 -0.78 0.53 -7.36
C VAL A 110 -1.46 0.12 -6.07
N SER A 111 -1.81 -1.13 -5.96
CA SER A 111 -2.42 -1.72 -4.77
C SER A 111 -1.68 -2.97 -4.36
N GLU A 112 -1.71 -3.27 -3.08
CA GLU A 112 -1.23 -4.55 -2.57
C GLU A 112 -2.11 -5.68 -3.14
N LEU A 113 -1.46 -6.72 -3.61
CA LEU A 113 -2.13 -7.97 -3.91
C LEU A 113 -2.20 -8.76 -2.61
N TYR A 114 -3.41 -9.16 -2.19
CA TYR A 114 -3.55 -10.04 -1.03
C TYR A 114 -3.00 -11.43 -1.38
N ASP A 115 -1.72 -11.58 -1.14
CA ASP A 115 -0.98 -12.85 -1.26
C ASP A 115 -0.16 -13.04 0.03
N PRO A 116 -0.72 -13.70 1.07
CA PRO A 116 -0.07 -13.84 2.36
C PRO A 116 1.36 -14.41 2.32
N PRO A 117 1.70 -15.37 1.44
CA PRO A 117 3.07 -15.84 1.29
C PRO A 117 4.03 -14.79 0.71
N ASN A 118 3.50 -13.82 -0.05
CA ASN A 118 4.28 -12.82 -0.76
C ASN A 118 3.68 -11.42 -0.59
N PRO A 119 3.72 -10.84 0.62
CA PRO A 119 3.06 -9.57 0.94
C PRO A 119 3.65 -8.37 0.19
N TYR A 120 4.80 -8.54 -0.45
CA TYR A 120 5.48 -7.52 -1.25
C TYR A 120 4.99 -7.44 -2.70
N ILE A 121 4.13 -8.38 -3.16
CA ILE A 121 3.58 -8.34 -4.51
C ILE A 121 2.52 -7.25 -4.60
N GLN A 122 2.69 -6.38 -5.58
CA GLN A 122 1.78 -5.28 -5.84
C GLN A 122 1.19 -5.41 -7.25
N LYS A 123 -0.04 -4.92 -7.40
CA LYS A 123 -0.76 -4.87 -8.67
C LYS A 123 -0.82 -3.43 -9.16
N ALA A 124 -0.22 -3.19 -10.33
CA ALA A 124 -0.39 -1.93 -11.04
C ALA A 124 -1.58 -2.03 -12.01
N ARG A 125 -2.46 -1.06 -11.97
CA ARG A 125 -3.63 -0.98 -12.85
C ARG A 125 -3.70 0.37 -13.52
N VAL A 126 -3.97 0.35 -14.82
CA VAL A 126 -4.31 1.53 -15.62
C VAL A 126 -5.67 1.33 -16.27
N VAL A 127 -6.45 2.39 -16.40
CA VAL A 127 -7.71 2.39 -17.11
C VAL A 127 -7.61 3.43 -18.23
N SER A 128 -7.88 3.01 -19.47
CA SER A 128 -7.99 3.90 -20.62
C SER A 128 -9.43 3.88 -21.11
N THR A 129 -9.98 5.05 -21.41
CA THR A 129 -11.29 5.18 -22.03
C THR A 129 -11.07 5.70 -23.44
N ILE A 130 -11.52 4.92 -24.44
CA ILE A 130 -11.33 5.25 -25.85
C ILE A 130 -12.69 5.23 -26.55
N VAL A 131 -13.01 6.28 -27.25
CA VAL A 131 -14.18 6.39 -28.10
C VAL A 131 -13.74 6.28 -29.55
N PHE A 132 -14.35 5.38 -30.29
CA PHE A 132 -14.11 5.14 -31.71
C PHE A 132 -15.30 5.64 -32.54
N PHE A 133 -15.02 5.94 -33.80
CA PHE A 133 -16.08 6.04 -34.79
C PHE A 133 -16.53 4.62 -35.19
N LEU A 134 -17.81 4.49 -35.54
CA LEU A 134 -18.35 3.32 -36.20
C LEU A 134 -18.73 3.69 -37.63
N ASP A 135 -18.31 2.89 -38.59
CA ASP A 135 -18.60 3.04 -40.01
C ASP A 135 -19.57 1.94 -40.49
#